data_a8ad44c750adcf3f3168b3a193525c19
#
_entry.id   a8ad44c750adcf3f3168b3a193525c19
#
_cell.length_a   1.000
_cell.length_b   1.000
_cell.length_c   1.000
_cell.angle_alpha   90.00
_cell.angle_beta   90.00
_cell.angle_gamma   90.00
#
_symmetry.space_group_name_H-M   'P 1'
#
loop_
_entity.id
_entity.type
_entity.pdbx_description
1 polymer ?
#
loop_
_entity_poly.entity_id
_entity_poly.type
_entity_poly.pdbx_seq_one_letter_code
_entity_poly.pdbx_strand_id
1 'polypeptide(L)'
;MKYIRDLARVDDNVMSVSPQIRKENRPFVGIVVICDNKKYCVPLTSPKPKHMSMKNDKDFSRMFDKDNKLIGCLNFNNMIPVDDSVLLPIDMEVHKSDSIGEQAYKALLNDQLDWCNDNLEAITSKACKLYKIVAETPDKMKNLTRRCCDFKNLEQVLEKRKNSK
;
A
#
# COMPACT_ATOMS: atom_id res chain seq x y z
N MET A 1 4.12 1.29 -13.43
CA MET A 1 3.98 -0.18 -13.55
C MET A 1 5.31 -0.93 -13.70
N LYS A 2 6.28 -0.42 -14.48
CA LYS A 2 7.61 -1.06 -14.59
C LYS A 2 8.27 -1.25 -13.21
N TYR A 3 8.22 -0.23 -12.34
CA TYR A 3 8.79 -0.30 -10.99
C TYR A 3 8.22 -1.44 -10.13
N ILE A 4 6.90 -1.61 -10.07
CA ILE A 4 6.29 -2.72 -9.30
C ILE A 4 6.73 -4.09 -9.81
N ARG A 5 6.89 -4.26 -11.14
CA ARG A 5 7.41 -5.50 -11.72
C ARG A 5 8.88 -5.75 -11.36
N ASP A 6 9.69 -4.68 -11.29
CA ASP A 6 11.08 -4.81 -10.88
C ASP A 6 11.18 -5.23 -9.40
N LEU A 7 10.32 -4.71 -8.52
CA LEU A 7 10.22 -5.15 -7.12
C LEU A 7 9.74 -6.61 -7.02
N ALA A 8 8.69 -6.98 -7.75
CA ALA A 8 8.13 -8.34 -7.73
C ALA A 8 9.07 -9.43 -8.29
N ARG A 9 10.14 -9.05 -8.99
CA ARG A 9 11.20 -10.00 -9.44
C ARG A 9 12.15 -10.40 -8.31
N VAL A 10 12.23 -9.62 -7.27
CA VAL A 10 13.18 -9.83 -6.17
C VAL A 10 12.48 -10.22 -4.86
N ASP A 11 11.14 -10.06 -4.79
CA ASP A 11 10.36 -10.40 -3.62
C ASP A 11 8.92 -10.79 -4.00
N ASP A 12 8.59 -12.06 -3.79
CA ASP A 12 7.28 -12.65 -4.11
C ASP A 12 6.14 -12.08 -3.24
N ASN A 13 6.46 -11.48 -2.08
CA ASN A 13 5.47 -10.81 -1.22
C ASN A 13 5.01 -9.45 -1.78
N VAL A 14 5.72 -8.87 -2.77
CA VAL A 14 5.21 -7.69 -3.45
C VAL A 14 3.90 -8.06 -4.13
N MET A 15 2.84 -7.32 -3.79
CA MET A 15 1.55 -7.49 -4.48
C MET A 15 1.75 -7.27 -5.97
N SER A 16 2.12 -8.35 -6.67
CA SER A 16 2.18 -8.34 -8.11
C SER A 16 0.79 -8.01 -8.63
N VAL A 17 0.73 -7.08 -9.54
CA VAL A 17 -0.41 -6.98 -10.45
C VAL A 17 -0.59 -8.39 -10.99
N SER A 18 -1.61 -9.11 -10.52
CA SER A 18 -1.85 -10.50 -10.88
C SER A 18 -1.65 -10.68 -12.38
N PRO A 19 -0.85 -11.66 -12.83
CA PRO A 19 -0.63 -11.94 -14.26
C PRO A 19 -1.92 -12.41 -14.96
N GLN A 20 -3.06 -12.47 -14.26
CA GLN A 20 -4.34 -12.75 -14.87
C GLN A 20 -4.69 -11.63 -15.86
N ILE A 21 -4.58 -12.03 -17.11
CA ILE A 21 -5.02 -11.39 -18.34
C ILE A 21 -5.99 -10.22 -18.08
N ARG A 22 -5.61 -8.99 -18.52
CA ARG A 22 -6.35 -7.72 -18.45
C ARG A 22 -6.29 -6.91 -17.14
N LYS A 23 -5.53 -7.31 -16.12
CA LYS A 23 -5.31 -6.48 -14.91
C LYS A 23 -3.95 -5.78 -14.87
N GLU A 24 -3.18 -5.88 -15.95
CA GLU A 24 -1.84 -5.29 -16.07
C GLU A 24 -1.79 -3.77 -15.91
N ASN A 25 -2.95 -3.11 -16.04
CA ASN A 25 -3.10 -1.66 -15.97
C ASN A 25 -3.67 -1.14 -14.66
N ARG A 26 -3.89 -1.98 -13.63
CA ARG A 26 -4.36 -1.47 -12.34
C ARG A 26 -3.22 -0.76 -11.62
N PRO A 27 -3.40 0.50 -11.24
CA PRO A 27 -2.40 1.21 -10.45
C PRO A 27 -2.24 0.55 -9.09
N PHE A 28 -1.02 0.58 -8.56
CA PHE A 28 -0.75 0.27 -7.17
C PHE A 28 -1.12 1.53 -6.38
N VAL A 29 -2.31 1.53 -5.81
CA VAL A 29 -2.86 2.68 -5.06
C VAL A 29 -2.51 2.50 -3.59
N GLY A 30 -2.06 3.58 -2.95
CA GLY A 30 -1.69 3.56 -1.54
C GLY A 30 -1.45 4.96 -1.01
N ILE A 31 -1.20 5.05 0.28
CA ILE A 31 -0.77 6.28 0.92
C ILE A 31 0.74 6.27 1.15
N VAL A 32 1.36 7.44 1.07
CA VAL A 32 2.80 7.60 1.32
C VAL A 32 3.01 7.99 2.78
N VAL A 33 3.85 7.23 3.47
CA VAL A 33 4.32 7.50 4.82
C VAL A 33 5.85 7.64 4.83
N ILE A 34 6.39 8.29 5.85
CA ILE A 34 7.85 8.43 6.03
C ILE A 34 8.27 7.58 7.22
N CYS A 35 9.15 6.60 6.98
CA CYS A 35 9.76 5.77 7.99
C CYS A 35 11.28 5.83 7.85
N ASP A 36 11.98 6.20 8.90
CA ASP A 36 13.45 6.28 8.89
C ASP A 36 14.02 7.13 7.73
N ASN A 37 13.43 8.31 7.53
CA ASN A 37 13.73 9.25 6.43
C ASN A 37 13.51 8.69 5.01
N LYS A 38 12.78 7.57 4.86
CA LYS A 38 12.42 6.96 3.59
C LYS A 38 10.93 6.99 3.36
N LYS A 39 10.52 7.27 2.12
CA LYS A 39 9.12 7.22 1.72
C LYS A 39 8.71 5.79 1.42
N TYR A 40 7.58 5.39 1.98
CA TYR A 40 6.94 4.10 1.71
C TYR A 40 5.51 4.30 1.25
N CYS A 41 5.10 3.58 0.22
CA CYS A 41 3.70 3.50 -0.16
C CYS A 41 3.06 2.28 0.52
N VAL A 42 2.07 2.52 1.38
CA VAL A 42 1.25 1.48 2.02
C VAL A 42 0.03 1.23 1.12
N PRO A 43 -0.12 0.02 0.54
CA PRO A 43 -1.19 -0.22 -0.41
C PRO A 43 -2.58 -0.22 0.23
N LEU A 44 -3.50 0.41 -0.48
CA LEU A 44 -4.94 0.38 -0.24
C LEU A 44 -5.58 -0.80 -0.97
N THR A 45 -6.49 -1.47 -0.32
CA THR A 45 -7.28 -2.56 -0.89
C THR A 45 -8.75 -2.26 -0.74
N SER A 46 -9.51 -2.36 -1.82
CA SER A 46 -10.98 -2.26 -1.78
C SER A 46 -11.58 -3.31 -0.84
N PRO A 47 -12.73 -3.03 -0.21
CA PRO A 47 -13.37 -3.96 0.72
C PRO A 47 -13.72 -5.27 0.03
N LYS A 48 -13.53 -6.39 0.75
CA LYS A 48 -13.91 -7.74 0.31
C LYS A 48 -14.60 -8.45 1.48
N PRO A 49 -15.51 -9.41 1.23
CA PRO A 49 -16.22 -10.13 2.31
C PRO A 49 -15.28 -10.69 3.38
N LYS A 50 -14.14 -11.26 3.00
CA LYS A 50 -13.14 -11.80 3.93
C LYS A 50 -12.60 -10.77 4.92
N HIS A 51 -12.55 -9.49 4.55
CA HIS A 51 -12.00 -8.44 5.41
C HIS A 51 -12.91 -8.12 6.60
N MET A 52 -14.21 -8.47 6.53
CA MET A 52 -15.13 -8.27 7.65
C MET A 52 -14.75 -9.12 8.87
N SER A 53 -14.27 -10.34 8.65
CA SER A 53 -13.86 -11.27 9.71
C SER A 53 -12.41 -11.11 10.16
N MET A 54 -11.58 -10.41 9.38
CA MET A 54 -10.18 -10.17 9.73
C MET A 54 -10.07 -9.15 10.88
N LYS A 55 -9.16 -9.41 11.81
CA LYS A 55 -8.83 -8.46 12.88
C LYS A 55 -7.69 -7.53 12.44
N ASN A 56 -7.68 -6.31 12.97
CA ASN A 56 -6.51 -5.44 12.85
C ASN A 56 -5.31 -6.09 13.55
N ASP A 57 -4.15 -6.04 12.90
CA ASP A 57 -2.89 -6.58 13.42
C ASP A 57 -1.75 -5.60 13.08
N LYS A 58 -0.51 -5.95 13.42
CA LYS A 58 0.70 -5.13 13.18
C LYS A 58 0.90 -4.78 11.70
N ASP A 59 0.48 -5.65 10.81
CA ASP A 59 0.67 -5.56 9.35
C ASP A 59 -0.62 -5.31 8.56
N PHE A 60 -1.76 -5.10 9.26
CA PHE A 60 -3.06 -4.94 8.61
C PHE A 60 -3.98 -4.00 9.39
N SER A 61 -4.72 -3.13 8.70
CA SER A 61 -5.78 -2.31 9.28
C SER A 61 -6.99 -2.23 8.37
N ARG A 62 -8.18 -2.39 8.96
CA ARG A 62 -9.45 -2.13 8.30
C ARG A 62 -9.81 -0.65 8.44
N MET A 63 -10.51 -0.13 7.44
CA MET A 63 -10.98 1.24 7.37
C MET A 63 -12.51 1.24 7.35
N PHE A 64 -13.12 2.00 8.22
CA PHE A 64 -14.56 2.11 8.33
C PHE A 64 -14.98 3.58 8.19
N ASP A 65 -16.07 3.83 7.48
CA ASP A 65 -16.69 5.14 7.41
C ASP A 65 -17.47 5.47 8.69
N LYS A 66 -18.13 6.64 8.68
CA LYS A 66 -18.92 7.14 9.82
C LYS A 66 -20.14 6.25 10.13
N ASP A 67 -20.63 5.52 9.16
CA ASP A 67 -21.75 4.58 9.27
C ASP A 67 -21.28 3.15 9.64
N ASN A 68 -20.02 3.01 10.03
CA ASN A 68 -19.38 1.74 10.37
C ASN A 68 -19.38 0.71 9.21
N LYS A 69 -19.42 1.18 7.97
CA LYS A 69 -19.28 0.37 6.77
C LYS A 69 -17.81 0.22 6.42
N LEU A 70 -17.39 -0.99 6.11
CA LEU A 70 -16.02 -1.26 5.66
C LEU A 70 -15.77 -0.60 4.28
N ILE A 71 -14.89 0.37 4.21
CA ILE A 71 -14.51 1.08 2.99
C ILE A 71 -13.18 0.61 2.40
N GLY A 72 -12.38 -0.14 3.15
CA GLY A 72 -11.11 -0.68 2.64
C GLY A 72 -10.21 -1.22 3.72
N CYS A 73 -8.97 -1.53 3.31
CA CYS A 73 -7.91 -2.00 4.20
C CYS A 73 -6.56 -1.43 3.78
N LEU A 74 -5.69 -1.23 4.76
CA LEU A 74 -4.27 -0.94 4.58
C LEU A 74 -3.46 -2.22 4.83
N ASN A 75 -2.59 -2.58 3.88
CA ASN A 75 -1.73 -3.77 3.96
C ASN A 75 -0.28 -3.35 4.17
N PHE A 76 0.10 -3.15 5.41
CA PHE A 76 1.46 -2.70 5.76
C PHE A 76 2.52 -3.74 5.43
N ASN A 77 2.17 -5.05 5.46
CA ASN A 77 3.07 -6.12 5.06
C ASN A 77 3.54 -6.01 3.60
N ASN A 78 2.76 -5.36 2.75
CA ASN A 78 3.06 -5.16 1.33
C ASN A 78 3.49 -3.72 1.02
N MET A 79 3.86 -2.91 2.01
CA MET A 79 4.37 -1.57 1.74
C MET A 79 5.69 -1.64 0.98
N ILE A 80 5.88 -0.69 0.06
CA ILE A 80 7.03 -0.64 -0.82
C ILE A 80 7.74 0.71 -0.71
N PRO A 81 9.08 0.75 -0.81
CA PRO A 81 9.80 2.02 -0.85
C PRO A 81 9.46 2.78 -2.14
N VAL A 82 9.35 4.10 -2.03
CA VAL A 82 9.03 4.97 -3.17
C VAL A 82 9.81 6.28 -3.10
N ASP A 83 9.93 6.93 -4.25
CA ASP A 83 10.35 8.33 -4.38
C ASP A 83 9.47 9.04 -5.41
N ASP A 84 9.68 10.33 -5.57
CA ASP A 84 8.83 11.14 -6.45
C ASP A 84 8.91 10.70 -7.93
N SER A 85 9.97 9.99 -8.33
CA SER A 85 10.14 9.51 -9.71
C SER A 85 9.25 8.32 -10.07
N VAL A 86 8.68 7.64 -9.08
CA VAL A 86 7.81 6.46 -9.26
C VAL A 86 6.38 6.70 -8.80
N LEU A 87 6.11 7.87 -8.22
CA LEU A 87 4.78 8.28 -7.80
C LEU A 87 4.03 8.97 -8.94
N LEU A 88 2.75 8.68 -9.04
CA LEU A 88 1.82 9.37 -9.93
C LEU A 88 0.62 9.82 -9.10
N PRO A 89 0.25 11.09 -9.15
CA PRO A 89 -0.96 11.56 -8.49
C PRO A 89 -2.19 10.89 -9.12
N ILE A 90 -3.20 10.64 -8.30
CA ILE A 90 -4.48 10.13 -8.77
C ILE A 90 -5.44 11.31 -8.90
N ASP A 91 -6.10 11.40 -10.04
CA ASP A 91 -7.22 12.33 -10.21
C ASP A 91 -8.42 11.85 -9.39
N MET A 92 -8.73 12.61 -8.34
CA MET A 92 -9.80 12.33 -7.39
C MET A 92 -11.09 13.09 -7.71
N GLU A 93 -11.05 14.04 -8.65
CA GLU A 93 -12.23 14.81 -9.04
C GLU A 93 -13.18 13.96 -9.88
N VAL A 94 -14.47 14.03 -9.56
CA VAL A 94 -15.52 13.38 -10.35
C VAL A 94 -15.87 14.27 -11.54
N HIS A 95 -15.64 13.79 -12.74
CA HIS A 95 -15.95 14.48 -13.99
C HIS A 95 -17.27 13.99 -14.60
N LYS A 96 -17.93 14.87 -15.36
CA LYS A 96 -19.18 14.52 -16.08
C LYS A 96 -18.98 13.40 -17.13
N SER A 97 -17.75 13.23 -17.61
CA SER A 97 -17.36 12.19 -18.56
C SER A 97 -17.09 10.83 -17.90
N ASP A 98 -16.98 10.78 -16.57
CA ASP A 98 -16.72 9.53 -15.86
C ASP A 98 -17.92 8.60 -15.94
N SER A 99 -17.67 7.33 -16.18
CA SER A 99 -18.68 6.30 -16.03
C SER A 99 -19.15 6.18 -14.57
N ILE A 100 -20.34 5.61 -14.35
CA ILE A 100 -20.88 5.38 -12.99
C ILE A 100 -19.87 4.60 -12.13
N GLY A 101 -19.15 3.64 -12.71
CA GLY A 101 -18.13 2.85 -12.00
C GLY A 101 -16.92 3.69 -11.60
N GLU A 102 -16.49 4.61 -12.45
CA GLU A 102 -15.37 5.53 -12.15
C GLU A 102 -15.76 6.53 -11.08
N GLN A 103 -16.96 7.10 -11.16
CA GLN A 103 -17.49 8.00 -10.13
C GLN A 103 -17.55 7.31 -8.75
N ALA A 104 -18.11 6.08 -8.71
CA ALA A 104 -18.16 5.30 -7.47
C ALA A 104 -16.76 4.94 -6.94
N TYR A 105 -15.81 4.66 -7.83
CA TYR A 105 -14.42 4.39 -7.44
C TYR A 105 -13.73 5.63 -6.88
N LYS A 106 -13.89 6.80 -7.52
CA LYS A 106 -13.34 8.07 -7.03
C LYS A 106 -13.96 8.47 -5.69
N ALA A 107 -15.28 8.28 -5.52
CA ALA A 107 -15.95 8.51 -4.24
C ALA A 107 -15.35 7.61 -3.13
N LEU A 108 -15.17 6.31 -3.41
CA LEU A 108 -14.53 5.40 -2.46
C LEU A 108 -13.10 5.82 -2.10
N LEU A 109 -12.32 6.28 -3.09
CA LEU A 109 -10.96 6.75 -2.84
C LEU A 109 -10.95 8.02 -1.97
N ASN A 110 -11.89 8.93 -2.16
CA ASN A 110 -12.04 10.12 -1.31
C ASN A 110 -12.37 9.73 0.14
N ASP A 111 -13.35 8.84 0.36
CA ASP A 111 -13.67 8.33 1.71
C ASP A 111 -12.46 7.66 2.37
N GLN A 112 -11.68 6.90 1.60
CA GLN A 112 -10.46 6.26 2.09
C GLN A 112 -9.37 7.28 2.43
N LEU A 113 -9.22 8.34 1.63
CA LEU A 113 -8.25 9.40 1.87
C LEU A 113 -8.61 10.20 3.12
N ASP A 114 -9.87 10.56 3.30
CA ASP A 114 -10.37 11.25 4.49
C ASP A 114 -10.08 10.42 5.74
N TRP A 115 -10.41 9.13 5.71
CA TRP A 115 -10.10 8.22 6.80
C TRP A 115 -8.58 8.16 7.08
N CYS A 116 -7.75 8.12 6.05
CA CYS A 116 -6.29 8.09 6.20
C CYS A 116 -5.77 9.39 6.81
N ASN A 117 -6.31 10.54 6.42
CA ASN A 117 -5.94 11.84 6.98
C ASN A 117 -6.29 11.92 8.48
N ASP A 118 -7.49 11.48 8.87
CA ASP A 118 -7.94 11.43 10.26
C ASP A 118 -7.10 10.48 11.12
N ASN A 119 -6.45 9.47 10.51
CA ASN A 119 -5.67 8.44 11.20
C ASN A 119 -4.17 8.48 10.86
N LEU A 120 -3.67 9.57 10.26
CA LEU A 120 -2.32 9.63 9.68
C LEU A 120 -1.20 9.29 10.68
N GLU A 121 -1.29 9.80 11.91
CA GLU A 121 -0.30 9.53 12.96
C GLU A 121 -0.26 8.04 13.32
N ALA A 122 -1.43 7.41 13.51
CA ALA A 122 -1.54 5.98 13.82
C ALA A 122 -1.03 5.10 12.68
N ILE A 123 -1.32 5.46 11.44
CA ILE A 123 -0.86 4.77 10.23
C ILE A 123 0.67 4.86 10.13
N THR A 124 1.24 6.05 10.25
CA THR A 124 2.69 6.28 10.21
C THR A 124 3.40 5.53 11.32
N SER A 125 2.90 5.62 12.56
CA SER A 125 3.44 4.88 13.71
C SER A 125 3.42 3.36 13.47
N LYS A 126 2.33 2.82 12.93
CA LYS A 126 2.21 1.39 12.62
C LYS A 126 3.20 0.98 11.53
N ALA A 127 3.28 1.72 10.42
CA ALA A 127 4.22 1.46 9.34
C ALA A 127 5.67 1.44 9.83
N CYS A 128 6.08 2.45 10.61
CA CYS A 128 7.44 2.56 11.12
C CYS A 128 7.77 1.47 12.15
N LYS A 129 6.81 1.09 13.01
CA LYS A 129 6.99 -0.05 13.94
C LYS A 129 7.17 -1.37 13.18
N LEU A 130 6.37 -1.60 12.15
CA LEU A 130 6.50 -2.80 11.31
C LEU A 130 7.84 -2.80 10.56
N TYR A 131 8.24 -1.66 9.99
CA TYR A 131 9.54 -1.50 9.34
C TYR A 131 10.68 -1.93 10.28
N LYS A 132 10.73 -1.39 11.50
CA LYS A 132 11.76 -1.74 12.48
C LYS A 132 11.77 -3.24 12.81
N ILE A 133 10.61 -3.86 12.98
CA ILE A 133 10.52 -5.30 13.25
C ILE A 133 11.14 -6.09 12.09
N VAL A 134 10.73 -5.80 10.85
CA VAL A 134 11.14 -6.56 9.66
C VAL A 134 12.59 -6.28 9.27
N ALA A 135 13.03 -5.01 9.34
CA ALA A 135 14.34 -4.59 8.85
C ALA A 135 15.46 -4.71 9.89
N GLU A 136 15.14 -4.60 11.20
CA GLU A 136 16.16 -4.53 12.26
C GLU A 136 16.11 -5.74 13.20
N THR A 137 14.95 -6.36 13.41
CA THR A 137 14.79 -7.47 14.35
C THR A 137 13.93 -8.61 13.77
N PRO A 138 14.25 -9.14 12.56
CA PRO A 138 13.40 -10.09 11.86
C PRO A 138 13.15 -11.39 12.64
N ASP A 139 14.11 -11.82 13.44
CA ASP A 139 14.02 -13.07 14.22
C ASP A 139 13.05 -12.97 15.40
N LYS A 140 12.74 -11.78 15.90
CA LYS A 140 11.79 -11.60 17.01
C LYS A 140 10.37 -11.99 16.66
N MET A 141 9.99 -11.87 15.38
CA MET A 141 8.62 -12.13 14.89
C MET A 141 8.63 -12.86 13.54
N LYS A 142 9.28 -14.02 13.46
CA LYS A 142 9.51 -14.77 12.21
C LYS A 142 8.26 -14.96 11.33
N ASN A 143 7.12 -15.28 11.96
CA ASN A 143 5.87 -15.48 11.22
C ASN A 143 5.33 -14.18 10.61
N LEU A 144 5.53 -13.05 11.26
CA LEU A 144 5.18 -11.73 10.73
C LEU A 144 6.15 -11.35 9.61
N THR A 145 7.45 -11.44 9.88
CA THR A 145 8.50 -11.09 8.90
C THR A 145 8.34 -11.86 7.59
N ARG A 146 8.08 -13.18 7.65
CA ARG A 146 7.94 -14.03 6.46
C ARG A 146 6.79 -13.64 5.54
N ARG A 147 5.74 -13.01 6.06
CA ARG A 147 4.60 -12.53 5.24
C ARG A 147 4.72 -11.05 4.82
N CYS A 148 5.77 -10.37 5.26
CA CYS A 148 6.07 -9.00 4.84
C CYS A 148 7.03 -9.00 3.65
N CYS A 149 7.01 -7.93 2.88
CA CYS A 149 8.06 -7.65 1.91
C CYS A 149 9.41 -7.48 2.62
N ASP A 150 10.48 -7.88 1.97
CA ASP A 150 11.86 -7.59 2.40
C ASP A 150 12.18 -6.11 2.09
N PHE A 151 11.85 -5.24 3.02
CA PHE A 151 11.97 -3.80 2.84
C PHE A 151 13.39 -3.37 2.45
N LYS A 152 14.42 -3.98 3.04
CA LYS A 152 15.81 -3.65 2.74
C LYS A 152 16.22 -4.04 1.32
N ASN A 153 15.78 -5.21 0.85
CA ASN A 153 16.04 -5.64 -0.52
C ASN A 153 15.31 -4.75 -1.53
N LEU A 154 14.04 -4.39 -1.24
CA LEU A 154 13.27 -3.48 -2.10
C LEU A 154 13.88 -2.07 -2.15
N GLU A 155 14.44 -1.56 -1.05
CA GLU A 155 15.18 -0.29 -1.03
C GLU A 155 16.36 -0.30 -2.00
N GLN A 156 17.12 -1.41 -2.07
CA GLN A 156 18.24 -1.54 -3.00
C GLN A 156 17.79 -1.48 -4.46
N VAL A 157 16.61 -2.03 -4.78
CA VAL A 157 16.03 -1.93 -6.14
C VAL A 157 15.72 -0.48 -6.49
N LEU A 158 15.14 0.28 -5.54
CA LEU A 158 14.84 1.70 -5.75
C LEU A 158 16.13 2.51 -5.97
N GLU A 159 17.17 2.29 -5.16
CA GLU A 159 18.45 2.99 -5.29
C GLU A 159 19.16 2.67 -6.61
N LYS A 160 19.19 1.40 -7.02
CA LYS A 160 19.75 1.01 -8.35
C LYS A 160 19.01 1.73 -9.49
N ARG A 161 17.69 1.89 -9.36
CA ARG A 161 16.89 2.60 -10.37
C ARG A 161 17.22 4.09 -10.43
N LYS A 162 17.48 4.75 -9.30
CA LYS A 162 17.91 6.16 -9.26
C LYS A 162 19.25 6.35 -9.98
N ASN A 163 20.20 5.45 -9.72
CA ASN A 163 21.55 5.53 -10.27
C ASN A 163 21.62 5.13 -11.77
N SER A 164 20.54 4.59 -12.32
CA SER A 164 20.45 4.18 -13.74
C SER A 164 19.76 5.21 -14.65
N LYS A 165 19.38 6.37 -14.10
CA LYS A 165 18.81 7.50 -14.83
C LYS A 165 19.86 8.60 -14.99
#